data_ba2821adb8a83c5195c6414875e261a3
#
_entry.id   ba2821adb8a83c5195c6414875e261a3
#
_cell.length_a   1.000
_cell.length_b   1.000
_cell.length_c   1.000
_cell.angle_alpha   90.00
_cell.angle_beta   90.00
_cell.angle_gamma   90.00
#
_symmetry.space_group_name_H-M   'P 1'
#
loop_
_entity.id
_entity.type
_entity.pdbx_description
1 polymer ?
#
loop_
_entity_poly.entity_id
_entity_poly.type
_entity_poly.pdbx_seq_one_letter_code
_entity_poly.pdbx_strand_id
1 'polypeptide(L)'
;MKYSPHKYQTYATDFILEHPVSAVFLDMGLGKSVITLTAIFDLCLDSFLVRKVLVIAPLRVAADTWPCEIEKWDHLRGLTYSVAVGSEAQRKAALLQRVSVYIINRENVQWLVEDSGLPFDYDMVVIDELSSFKSYQAKRFRALLKVRPRVKRIVGLTGTPSSNGLMDLWAEFRVLDMGRRLGRFITRYR
;
A
#
# COMPACT_ATOMS: atom_id res chain seq x y z
N MET A 1 6.34 21.55 -5.93
CA MET A 1 5.81 22.40 -4.82
C MET A 1 6.54 22.06 -3.53
N LYS A 2 6.84 23.06 -2.70
CA LYS A 2 7.43 22.83 -1.37
C LYS A 2 6.40 22.18 -0.44
N TYR A 3 6.77 21.08 0.19
CA TYR A 3 5.94 20.42 1.20
C TYR A 3 6.16 21.05 2.56
N SER A 4 5.09 21.47 3.20
CA SER A 4 5.09 21.98 4.58
C SER A 4 4.05 21.19 5.38
N PRO A 5 4.47 20.13 6.07
CA PRO A 5 3.54 19.24 6.75
C PRO A 5 2.88 19.89 7.96
N HIS A 6 1.62 19.60 8.16
CA HIS A 6 0.95 19.85 9.44
C HIS A 6 1.47 18.87 10.51
N LYS A 7 1.30 19.21 11.77
CA LYS A 7 1.75 18.38 12.90
C LYS A 7 1.25 16.93 12.83
N TYR A 8 0.00 16.72 12.45
CA TYR A 8 -0.57 15.37 12.30
C TYR A 8 0.06 14.60 11.14
N GLN A 9 0.46 15.27 10.07
CA GLN A 9 1.13 14.64 8.92
C GLN A 9 2.54 14.20 9.30
N THR A 10 3.28 15.03 10.02
CA THR A 10 4.60 14.67 10.57
C THR A 10 4.45 13.45 11.48
N TYR A 11 3.52 13.51 12.44
CA TYR A 11 3.26 12.38 13.33
C TYR A 11 2.93 11.08 12.59
N ALA A 12 2.07 11.15 11.57
CA ALA A 12 1.71 9.97 10.79
C ALA A 12 2.88 9.43 9.96
N THR A 13 3.73 10.30 9.42
CA THR A 13 4.97 9.89 8.72
C THR A 13 5.91 9.17 9.68
N ASP A 14 6.19 9.75 10.85
CA ASP A 14 7.04 9.16 11.87
C ASP A 14 6.49 7.81 12.35
N PHE A 15 5.18 7.72 12.54
CA PHE A 15 4.52 6.47 12.90
C PHE A 15 4.73 5.36 11.87
N ILE A 16 4.65 5.69 10.56
CA ILE A 16 4.94 4.72 9.49
C ILE A 16 6.41 4.29 9.54
N LEU A 17 7.34 5.20 9.77
CA LEU A 17 8.77 4.91 9.85
C LEU A 17 9.10 3.97 11.02
N GLU A 18 8.53 4.24 12.19
CA GLU A 18 8.77 3.48 13.42
C GLU A 18 8.09 2.10 13.42
N HIS A 19 6.94 1.95 12.72
CA HIS A 19 6.12 0.75 12.77
C HIS A 19 6.10 0.00 11.43
N PRO A 20 6.73 -1.18 11.33
CA PRO A 20 6.69 -2.01 10.11
C PRO A 20 5.27 -2.41 9.67
N VAL A 21 4.34 -2.47 10.59
CA VAL A 21 2.91 -2.71 10.33
C VAL A 21 2.11 -1.55 10.87
N SER A 22 1.53 -0.75 9.98
CA SER A 22 0.80 0.45 10.35
C SER A 22 -0.50 0.60 9.55
N ALA A 23 -1.46 1.32 10.15
CA ALA A 23 -2.68 1.76 9.50
C ALA A 23 -2.86 3.25 9.76
N VAL A 24 -3.15 4.00 8.70
CA VAL A 24 -3.37 5.45 8.77
C VAL A 24 -4.84 5.73 8.46
N PHE A 25 -5.57 6.14 9.47
CA PHE A 25 -6.98 6.47 9.41
C PHE A 25 -7.12 8.00 9.38
N LEU A 26 -7.26 8.55 8.19
CA LEU A 26 -7.42 9.97 7.95
C LEU A 26 -8.50 10.19 6.90
N ASP A 27 -9.32 11.20 7.06
CA ASP A 27 -10.34 11.56 6.10
C ASP A 27 -9.76 11.87 4.71
N MET A 28 -10.63 11.93 3.72
CA MET A 28 -10.24 12.31 2.36
C MET A 28 -9.65 13.72 2.35
N GLY A 29 -8.63 13.93 1.53
CA GLY A 29 -7.99 15.25 1.39
C GLY A 29 -6.96 15.60 2.46
N LEU A 30 -6.78 14.81 3.52
CA LEU A 30 -5.80 15.07 4.58
C LEU A 30 -4.37 14.63 4.25
N GLY A 31 -4.09 14.30 2.99
CA GLY A 31 -2.73 14.06 2.52
C GLY A 31 -2.15 12.68 2.83
N LYS A 32 -2.99 11.62 2.90
CA LYS A 32 -2.50 10.25 3.12
C LYS A 32 -1.38 9.85 2.15
N SER A 33 -1.52 10.22 0.87
CA SER A 33 -0.54 9.88 -0.17
C SER A 33 0.80 10.56 0.07
N VAL A 34 0.83 11.88 0.33
CA VAL A 34 2.09 12.60 0.58
C VAL A 34 2.75 12.17 1.89
N ILE A 35 1.98 11.90 2.94
CA ILE A 35 2.47 11.32 4.20
C ILE A 35 3.22 10.01 3.92
N THR A 36 2.57 9.10 3.21
CA THR A 36 3.12 7.79 2.89
C THR A 36 4.33 7.88 1.95
N LEU A 37 4.25 8.73 0.93
CA LEU A 37 5.37 8.97 0.00
C LEU A 37 6.59 9.58 0.71
N THR A 38 6.38 10.46 1.69
CA THR A 38 7.47 11.02 2.50
C THR A 38 8.16 9.91 3.31
N ALA A 39 7.39 9.01 3.91
CA ALA A 39 7.96 7.84 4.60
C ALA A 39 8.68 6.89 3.63
N ILE A 40 8.12 6.64 2.44
CA ILE A 40 8.76 5.82 1.39
C ILE A 40 10.08 6.44 0.95
N PHE A 41 10.12 7.75 0.76
CA PHE A 41 11.34 8.46 0.37
C PHE A 41 12.46 8.23 1.39
N ASP A 42 12.18 8.44 2.67
CA ASP A 42 13.14 8.17 3.75
C ASP A 42 13.61 6.70 3.71
N LEU A 43 12.67 5.76 3.69
CA LEU A 43 12.98 4.32 3.73
C LEU A 43 13.78 3.84 2.51
N CYS A 44 13.61 4.45 1.34
CA CYS A 44 14.29 4.04 0.11
C CYS A 44 15.60 4.79 -0.13
N LEU A 45 15.64 6.11 0.14
CA LEU A 45 16.71 6.99 -0.32
C LEU A 45 17.58 7.55 0.82
N ASP A 46 17.05 7.67 2.04
CA ASP A 46 17.80 8.17 3.18
C ASP A 46 18.31 7.03 4.07
N SER A 47 17.44 6.16 4.53
CA SER A 47 17.81 5.05 5.42
C SER A 47 18.16 3.74 4.71
N PHE A 48 17.80 3.59 3.43
CA PHE A 48 18.04 2.40 2.59
C PHE A 48 17.49 1.09 3.17
N LEU A 49 16.44 1.16 3.98
CA LEU A 49 15.80 0.00 4.60
C LEU A 49 14.85 -0.75 3.66
N VAL A 50 14.41 -0.09 2.59
CA VAL A 50 13.46 -0.61 1.61
C VAL A 50 14.00 -0.37 0.21
N ARG A 51 13.95 -1.37 -0.66
CA ARG A 51 14.37 -1.26 -2.06
C ARG A 51 13.19 -1.18 -3.02
N LYS A 52 12.14 -1.97 -2.76
CA LYS A 52 10.97 -2.08 -3.63
C LYS A 52 9.70 -1.90 -2.82
N VAL A 53 8.88 -0.96 -3.25
CA VAL A 53 7.55 -0.68 -2.69
C VAL A 53 6.47 -1.00 -3.71
N LEU A 54 5.45 -1.75 -3.31
CA LEU A 54 4.24 -1.93 -4.09
C LEU A 54 3.11 -1.11 -3.50
N VAL A 55 2.54 -0.20 -4.28
CA VAL A 55 1.33 0.54 -3.95
C VAL A 55 0.14 -0.11 -4.65
N ILE A 56 -0.84 -0.53 -3.88
CA ILE A 56 -2.09 -1.13 -4.36
C ILE A 56 -3.20 -0.11 -4.14
N ALA A 57 -3.84 0.37 -5.20
CA ALA A 57 -4.83 1.43 -5.14
C ALA A 57 -6.03 1.17 -6.08
N PRO A 58 -7.15 1.89 -5.95
CA PRO A 58 -8.19 1.92 -6.98
C PRO A 58 -7.63 2.38 -8.33
N LEU A 59 -8.17 1.90 -9.45
CA LEU A 59 -7.61 2.13 -10.79
C LEU A 59 -7.26 3.59 -11.08
N ARG A 60 -8.18 4.52 -10.86
CA ARG A 60 -7.95 5.95 -11.10
C ARG A 60 -6.85 6.51 -10.21
N VAL A 61 -6.86 6.10 -8.95
CA VAL A 61 -5.88 6.55 -7.96
C VAL A 61 -4.48 6.03 -8.30
N ALA A 62 -4.40 4.78 -8.77
CA ALA A 62 -3.15 4.17 -9.23
C ALA A 62 -2.61 4.83 -10.50
N ALA A 63 -3.49 5.15 -11.45
CA ALA A 63 -3.10 5.72 -12.74
C ALA A 63 -2.72 7.21 -12.65
N ASP A 64 -3.41 7.97 -11.81
CA ASP A 64 -3.33 9.44 -11.82
C ASP A 64 -2.81 10.02 -10.49
N THR A 65 -3.45 9.68 -9.36
CA THR A 65 -3.21 10.37 -8.08
C THR A 65 -1.80 10.12 -7.54
N TRP A 66 -1.37 8.88 -7.46
CA TRP A 66 -0.04 8.54 -6.95
C TRP A 66 1.09 9.09 -7.81
N PRO A 67 1.07 8.96 -9.15
CA PRO A 67 2.05 9.61 -10.03
C PRO A 67 2.09 11.13 -9.85
N CYS A 68 0.92 11.79 -9.87
CA CYS A 68 0.84 13.23 -9.68
C CYS A 68 1.40 13.69 -8.33
N GLU A 69 1.13 12.95 -7.25
CA GLU A 69 1.68 13.30 -5.93
C GLU A 69 3.20 13.11 -5.86
N ILE A 70 3.76 12.09 -6.51
CA ILE A 70 5.23 11.91 -6.58
C ILE A 70 5.88 13.08 -7.31
N GLU A 71 5.31 13.51 -8.43
CA GLU A 71 5.87 14.57 -9.27
C GLU A 71 5.65 15.98 -8.68
N LYS A 72 4.59 16.16 -7.91
CA LYS A 72 4.17 17.44 -7.36
C LYS A 72 5.13 18.00 -6.29
N TRP A 73 5.68 17.15 -5.44
CA TRP A 73 6.40 17.57 -4.25
C TRP A 73 7.92 17.59 -4.45
N ASP A 74 8.55 18.73 -4.16
CA ASP A 74 9.98 18.94 -4.38
C ASP A 74 10.87 17.99 -3.57
N HIS A 75 10.44 17.61 -2.36
CA HIS A 75 11.19 16.72 -1.48
C HIS A 75 11.17 15.26 -1.95
N LEU A 76 10.27 14.89 -2.86
CA LEU A 76 10.19 13.54 -3.44
C LEU A 76 11.04 13.37 -4.72
N ARG A 77 11.80 14.40 -5.10
CA ARG A 77 12.71 14.31 -6.25
C ARG A 77 13.72 13.20 -6.05
N GLY A 78 13.84 12.34 -7.05
CA GLY A 78 14.69 11.14 -7.00
C GLY A 78 13.94 9.86 -6.68
N LEU A 79 12.69 9.94 -6.20
CA LEU A 79 11.86 8.76 -6.05
C LEU A 79 11.34 8.30 -7.42
N THR A 80 11.83 7.15 -7.88
CA THR A 80 11.44 6.57 -9.17
C THR A 80 10.21 5.70 -9.02
N TYR A 81 9.35 5.71 -10.03
CA TYR A 81 8.11 4.92 -9.99
C TYR A 81 7.73 4.35 -11.37
N SER A 82 6.88 3.35 -11.36
CA SER A 82 6.27 2.74 -12.55
C SER A 82 4.81 2.38 -12.28
N VAL A 83 3.94 2.62 -13.26
CA VAL A 83 2.49 2.38 -13.15
C VAL A 83 2.11 1.15 -13.94
N ALA A 84 1.70 0.10 -13.24
CA ALA A 84 1.34 -1.21 -13.79
C ALA A 84 -0.18 -1.35 -13.95
N VAL A 85 -0.74 -0.63 -14.92
CA VAL A 85 -2.17 -0.66 -15.29
C VAL A 85 -2.33 -0.97 -16.78
N GLY A 86 -3.55 -1.25 -17.22
CA GLY A 86 -3.84 -1.56 -18.61
C GLY A 86 -3.72 -3.04 -18.96
N SER A 87 -3.26 -3.36 -20.18
CA SER A 87 -3.12 -4.74 -20.66
C SER A 87 -2.06 -5.52 -19.86
N GLU A 88 -2.11 -6.85 -19.94
CA GLU A 88 -1.12 -7.70 -19.30
C GLU A 88 0.32 -7.38 -19.74
N ALA A 89 0.52 -7.16 -21.04
CA ALA A 89 1.82 -6.79 -21.57
C ALA A 89 2.33 -5.45 -21.01
N GLN A 90 1.45 -4.45 -20.90
CA GLN A 90 1.78 -3.15 -20.31
C GLN A 90 2.13 -3.29 -18.82
N ARG A 91 1.34 -4.06 -18.06
CA ARG A 91 1.62 -4.31 -16.64
C ARG A 91 2.96 -5.03 -16.44
N LYS A 92 3.23 -6.07 -17.22
CA LYS A 92 4.52 -6.80 -17.16
C LYS A 92 5.69 -5.88 -17.47
N ALA A 93 5.60 -5.09 -18.53
CA ALA A 93 6.65 -4.13 -18.89
C ALA A 93 6.90 -3.12 -17.77
N ALA A 94 5.86 -2.60 -17.14
CA ALA A 94 5.96 -1.67 -16.02
C ALA A 94 6.61 -2.32 -14.77
N LEU A 95 6.23 -3.55 -14.43
CA LEU A 95 6.76 -4.27 -13.26
C LEU A 95 8.21 -4.76 -13.44
N LEU A 96 8.69 -4.85 -14.67
CA LEU A 96 10.09 -5.19 -14.97
C LEU A 96 11.04 -3.98 -14.95
N GLN A 97 10.54 -2.76 -14.86
CA GLN A 97 11.38 -1.58 -14.74
C GLN A 97 12.13 -1.56 -13.41
N ARG A 98 13.29 -0.93 -13.39
CA ARG A 98 14.11 -0.76 -12.17
C ARG A 98 13.76 0.58 -11.51
N VAL A 99 12.77 0.56 -10.64
CA VAL A 99 12.29 1.73 -9.91
C VAL A 99 12.08 1.37 -8.44
N SER A 100 11.91 2.38 -7.60
CA SER A 100 11.66 2.18 -6.16
C SER A 100 10.18 1.87 -5.86
N VAL A 101 9.25 2.50 -6.59
CA VAL A 101 7.81 2.40 -6.35
C VAL A 101 7.10 1.82 -7.55
N TYR A 102 6.37 0.75 -7.34
CA TYR A 102 5.48 0.13 -8.33
C TYR A 102 4.04 0.37 -7.90
N ILE A 103 3.22 0.83 -8.81
CA ILE A 103 1.82 1.20 -8.53
C ILE A 103 0.92 0.31 -9.38
N ILE A 104 0.04 -0.44 -8.72
CA ILE A 104 -0.89 -1.37 -9.38
C ILE A 104 -2.32 -1.13 -8.91
N ASN A 105 -3.30 -1.34 -9.78
CA ASN A 105 -4.68 -1.30 -9.35
C ASN A 105 -5.07 -2.62 -8.63
N ARG A 106 -5.88 -2.48 -7.59
CA ARG A 106 -6.27 -3.58 -6.68
C ARG A 106 -6.89 -4.79 -7.38
N GLU A 107 -7.54 -4.59 -8.51
CA GLU A 107 -8.16 -5.66 -9.30
C GLU A 107 -7.13 -6.63 -9.89
N ASN A 108 -5.88 -6.16 -10.10
CA ASN A 108 -4.80 -6.95 -10.67
C ASN A 108 -3.88 -7.61 -9.62
N VAL A 109 -4.18 -7.50 -8.34
CA VAL A 109 -3.36 -8.14 -7.28
C VAL A 109 -3.34 -9.65 -7.40
N GLN A 110 -4.49 -10.28 -7.69
CA GLN A 110 -4.52 -11.73 -7.89
C GLN A 110 -3.64 -12.13 -9.09
N TRP A 111 -3.80 -11.44 -10.22
CA TRP A 111 -2.98 -11.70 -11.40
C TRP A 111 -1.49 -11.56 -11.11
N LEU A 112 -1.08 -10.50 -10.40
CA LEU A 112 0.32 -10.28 -10.04
C LEU A 112 0.89 -11.47 -9.24
N VAL A 113 0.14 -11.96 -8.27
CA VAL A 113 0.60 -13.02 -7.36
C VAL A 113 0.53 -14.41 -7.99
N GLU A 114 -0.51 -14.71 -8.77
CA GLU A 114 -0.83 -16.08 -9.20
C GLU A 114 -0.50 -16.34 -10.68
N ASP A 115 -0.67 -15.35 -11.56
CA ASP A 115 -0.69 -15.58 -13.01
C ASP A 115 0.41 -14.82 -13.77
N SER A 116 1.03 -13.79 -13.19
CA SER A 116 1.99 -12.94 -13.90
C SER A 116 3.31 -13.65 -14.24
N GLY A 117 3.67 -14.69 -13.47
CA GLY A 117 4.97 -15.34 -13.56
C GLY A 117 6.13 -14.50 -13.00
N LEU A 118 5.86 -13.30 -12.46
CA LEU A 118 6.85 -12.41 -11.88
C LEU A 118 7.08 -12.72 -10.40
N PRO A 119 8.31 -12.54 -9.88
CA PRO A 119 8.55 -12.72 -8.45
C PRO A 119 7.85 -11.62 -7.64
N PHE A 120 7.25 -12.00 -6.52
CA PHE A 120 6.74 -11.05 -5.54
C PHE A 120 7.84 -10.75 -4.51
N ASP A 121 8.68 -9.78 -4.83
CA ASP A 121 9.90 -9.41 -4.06
C ASP A 121 9.87 -7.98 -3.51
N TYR A 122 8.68 -7.50 -3.15
CA TYR A 122 8.48 -6.18 -2.58
C TYR A 122 8.77 -6.19 -1.07
N ASP A 123 9.67 -5.30 -0.63
CA ASP A 123 9.99 -5.14 0.80
C ASP A 123 8.84 -4.49 1.57
N MET A 124 8.12 -3.57 0.91
CA MET A 124 7.01 -2.83 1.49
C MET A 124 5.79 -2.87 0.57
N VAL A 125 4.62 -3.00 1.18
CA VAL A 125 3.32 -2.89 0.50
C VAL A 125 2.50 -1.77 1.13
N VAL A 126 1.93 -0.92 0.29
CA VAL A 126 0.96 0.10 0.68
C VAL A 126 -0.39 -0.28 0.08
N ILE A 127 -1.42 -0.33 0.90
CA ILE A 127 -2.80 -0.56 0.46
C ILE A 127 -3.55 0.75 0.61
N ASP A 128 -3.77 1.43 -0.51
CA ASP A 128 -4.63 2.60 -0.56
C ASP A 128 -6.09 2.16 -0.66
N GLU A 129 -6.93 2.70 0.20
CA GLU A 129 -8.30 2.24 0.45
C GLU A 129 -8.32 0.81 1.03
N LEU A 130 -7.80 0.65 2.25
CA LEU A 130 -7.72 -0.63 2.97
C LEU A 130 -9.08 -1.31 3.09
N SER A 131 -10.17 -0.54 3.23
CA SER A 131 -11.55 -1.02 3.26
C SER A 131 -11.94 -1.85 2.02
N SER A 132 -11.22 -1.74 0.92
CA SER A 132 -11.41 -2.60 -0.25
C SER A 132 -11.00 -4.05 -0.04
N PHE A 133 -10.28 -4.37 1.05
CA PHE A 133 -9.85 -5.70 1.44
C PHE A 133 -10.70 -6.32 2.57
N LYS A 134 -11.83 -5.72 2.91
CA LYS A 134 -12.76 -6.21 3.95
C LYS A 134 -13.38 -7.60 3.66
N SER A 135 -13.46 -8.01 2.41
CA SER A 135 -14.01 -9.32 2.05
C SER A 135 -12.91 -10.39 2.05
N TYR A 136 -12.90 -11.24 3.08
CA TYR A 136 -11.98 -12.37 3.19
C TYR A 136 -12.19 -13.45 2.10
N GLN A 137 -13.33 -13.45 1.42
CA GLN A 137 -13.63 -14.34 0.30
C GLN A 137 -13.10 -13.80 -1.03
N ALA A 138 -12.77 -12.51 -1.12
CA ALA A 138 -12.27 -11.91 -2.34
C ALA A 138 -10.94 -12.55 -2.77
N LYS A 139 -10.82 -12.84 -4.07
CA LYS A 139 -9.61 -13.45 -4.65
C LYS A 139 -8.35 -12.63 -4.36
N ARG A 140 -8.44 -11.29 -4.49
CA ARG A 140 -7.32 -10.38 -4.18
C ARG A 140 -6.85 -10.46 -2.72
N PHE A 141 -7.79 -10.62 -1.76
CA PHE A 141 -7.47 -10.80 -0.35
C PHE A 141 -6.66 -12.08 -0.14
N ARG A 142 -7.14 -13.20 -0.69
CA ARG A 142 -6.46 -14.51 -0.57
C ARG A 142 -5.09 -14.50 -1.25
N ALA A 143 -4.98 -13.88 -2.43
CA ALA A 143 -3.73 -13.75 -3.14
C ALA A 143 -2.69 -12.96 -2.31
N LEU A 144 -3.09 -11.80 -1.78
CA LEU A 144 -2.19 -10.99 -0.96
C LEU A 144 -1.76 -11.73 0.33
N LEU A 145 -2.65 -12.49 0.97
CA LEU A 145 -2.28 -13.30 2.14
C LEU A 145 -1.22 -14.37 1.83
N LYS A 146 -1.20 -14.95 0.63
CA LYS A 146 -0.17 -15.94 0.25
C LYS A 146 1.25 -15.35 0.28
N VAL A 147 1.38 -14.10 -0.14
CA VAL A 147 2.69 -13.42 -0.22
C VAL A 147 2.99 -12.52 0.98
N ARG A 148 2.01 -12.26 1.83
CA ARG A 148 2.14 -11.40 3.01
C ARG A 148 3.34 -11.75 3.92
N PRO A 149 3.69 -13.03 4.16
CA PRO A 149 4.86 -13.39 4.97
C PRO A 149 6.20 -12.89 4.39
N ARG A 150 6.27 -12.61 3.09
CA ARG A 150 7.48 -12.10 2.43
C ARG A 150 7.64 -10.59 2.57
N VAL A 151 6.56 -9.89 2.94
CA VAL A 151 6.52 -8.42 3.06
C VAL A 151 7.03 -8.00 4.43
N LYS A 152 8.07 -7.21 4.47
CA LYS A 152 8.68 -6.71 5.72
C LYS A 152 7.86 -5.58 6.34
N ARG A 153 7.35 -4.67 5.50
CA ARG A 153 6.59 -3.50 5.93
C ARG A 153 5.26 -3.42 5.18
N ILE A 154 4.20 -3.08 5.88
CA ILE A 154 2.88 -2.86 5.26
C ILE A 154 2.19 -1.66 5.88
N VAL A 155 1.59 -0.83 5.03
CA VAL A 155 0.79 0.33 5.42
C VAL A 155 -0.60 0.22 4.81
N GLY A 156 -1.62 0.30 5.62
CA GLY A 156 -3.01 0.42 5.18
C GLY A 156 -3.50 1.86 5.31
N LEU A 157 -4.09 2.40 4.27
CA LEU A 157 -4.65 3.75 4.24
C LEU A 157 -6.16 3.67 4.05
N THR A 158 -6.94 4.35 4.87
CA THR A 158 -8.39 4.49 4.66
C THR A 158 -8.95 5.72 5.37
N GLY A 159 -10.01 6.30 4.81
CA GLY A 159 -10.83 7.30 5.50
C GLY A 159 -12.02 6.70 6.25
N THR A 160 -12.36 5.45 5.95
CA THR A 160 -13.55 4.76 6.50
C THR A 160 -13.18 3.37 7.01
N PRO A 161 -12.63 3.24 8.22
CA PRO A 161 -12.08 1.96 8.70
C PRO A 161 -13.15 0.87 8.93
N SER A 162 -14.41 1.22 9.14
CA SER A 162 -15.48 0.25 9.38
C SER A 162 -16.81 0.67 8.75
N SER A 163 -16.92 0.52 7.43
CA SER A 163 -18.12 0.93 6.71
C SER A 163 -19.36 0.08 7.02
N ASN A 164 -19.20 -1.19 7.37
CA ASN A 164 -20.29 -2.14 7.64
C ASN A 164 -20.15 -2.85 9.01
N GLY A 165 -19.36 -2.30 9.91
CA GLY A 165 -19.21 -2.82 11.27
C GLY A 165 -17.89 -3.51 11.56
N LEU A 166 -17.77 -4.04 12.77
CA LEU A 166 -16.50 -4.59 13.31
C LEU A 166 -15.95 -5.79 12.53
N MET A 167 -16.80 -6.51 11.79
CA MET A 167 -16.36 -7.67 10.99
C MET A 167 -15.45 -7.26 9.81
N ASP A 168 -15.63 -6.06 9.28
CA ASP A 168 -14.75 -5.53 8.23
C ASP A 168 -13.33 -5.36 8.76
N LEU A 169 -13.19 -4.88 10.00
CA LEU A 169 -11.90 -4.69 10.65
C LEU A 169 -11.09 -5.98 10.76
N TRP A 170 -11.76 -7.12 10.98
CA TRP A 170 -11.03 -8.39 11.06
C TRP A 170 -10.26 -8.69 9.76
N ALA A 171 -10.89 -8.54 8.60
CA ALA A 171 -10.24 -8.80 7.32
C ALA A 171 -9.10 -7.79 7.04
N GLU A 172 -9.32 -6.52 7.33
CA GLU A 172 -8.33 -5.46 7.17
C GLU A 172 -7.09 -5.72 8.05
N PHE A 173 -7.29 -6.00 9.34
CA PHE A 173 -6.18 -6.34 10.25
C PHE A 173 -5.53 -7.67 9.90
N ARG A 174 -6.29 -8.64 9.39
CA ARG A 174 -5.75 -9.93 8.94
C ARG A 174 -4.73 -9.76 7.81
N VAL A 175 -4.98 -8.86 6.86
CA VAL A 175 -4.01 -8.51 5.80
C VAL A 175 -2.79 -7.79 6.39
N LEU A 176 -3.00 -6.89 7.33
CA LEU A 176 -1.91 -6.10 7.90
C LEU A 176 -0.98 -6.92 8.79
N ASP A 177 -1.51 -7.62 9.79
CA ASP A 177 -0.71 -8.26 10.84
C ASP A 177 -0.80 -9.79 10.89
N MET A 178 -1.41 -10.40 9.88
CA MET A 178 -1.61 -11.86 9.77
C MET A 178 -2.41 -12.46 10.94
N GLY A 179 -3.27 -11.66 11.55
CA GLY A 179 -4.14 -12.07 12.66
C GLY A 179 -3.48 -12.06 14.03
N ARG A 180 -2.44 -11.27 14.23
CA ARG A 180 -1.81 -11.13 15.55
C ARG A 180 -2.75 -10.47 16.55
N ARG A 181 -3.49 -9.41 16.14
CA ARG A 181 -4.38 -8.65 17.03
C ARG A 181 -5.78 -9.26 17.13
N LEU A 182 -6.41 -9.59 16.01
CA LEU A 182 -7.81 -10.01 15.97
C LEU A 182 -8.00 -11.53 15.72
N GLY A 183 -6.92 -12.30 15.76
CA GLY A 183 -6.95 -13.75 15.55
C GLY A 183 -6.90 -14.15 14.07
N ARG A 184 -6.47 -15.40 13.84
CA ARG A 184 -6.30 -15.95 12.48
C ARG A 184 -7.61 -16.37 11.82
N PHE A 185 -8.63 -16.66 12.62
CA PHE A 185 -9.90 -17.21 12.17
C PHE A 185 -11.05 -16.30 12.56
N ILE A 186 -11.88 -15.95 11.59
CA ILE A 186 -13.03 -15.06 11.77
C ILE A 186 -14.03 -15.63 12.79
N THR A 187 -14.13 -16.95 12.90
CA THR A 187 -15.01 -17.63 13.86
C THR A 187 -14.65 -17.37 15.34
N ARG A 188 -13.42 -16.99 15.61
CA ARG A 188 -12.96 -16.58 16.94
C ARG A 188 -13.13 -15.09 17.22
N TYR A 189 -13.40 -14.32 16.20
CA TYR A 189 -13.63 -12.87 16.30
C TYR A 189 -15.12 -12.54 16.52
N ARG A 190 -16.02 -13.43 16.11
CA ARG A 190 -17.46 -13.36 16.38
C ARG A 190 -17.75 -13.70 17.87
#